data_bd0e5626c1ae48896bbdb54ce7cde522
#
_entry.id   bd0e5626c1ae48896bbdb54ce7cde522
#
_cell.length_a   1.000
_cell.length_b   1.000
_cell.length_c   1.000
_cell.angle_alpha   90.00
_cell.angle_beta   90.00
_cell.angle_gamma   90.00
#
_symmetry.space_group_name_H-M   'P 1'
#
loop_
_entity.id
_entity.type
_entity.pdbx_description
1 polymer ?
#
loop_
_entity_poly.entity_id
_entity_poly.type
_entity_poly.pdbx_seq_one_letter_code
_entity_poly.pdbx_strand_id
1 'polypeptide(L)'
;VSLGIGYYLSTNKVPCIYMQNSGFGNATDPITNLCHKTVYDIPLILLIGWRGKPGTNDEPQHQTQGKTIRNTLKSYGIKYYDIQKLSEKKISNIIIQTKLKNQINAFLIDKEFFEKKIKIIQKKKKNEIYRSDAIKSLINHIPLNYKIVSSTGFNSREILRQKKITNKIFYMIGAMGHTLGVSMGMFNSVNKNVVCVDGDGSFYMHLGSFSLLNKKHKLIYYLLDNQSHESVGEVRLNYNINN
;
A
#
# COMPACT_ATOMS: atom_id res chain seq x y z
N VAL A 1 -7.01 -6.02 8.30
CA VAL A 1 -8.10 -7.02 8.52
C VAL A 1 -7.87 -7.75 9.83
N SER A 2 -6.72 -8.39 10.03
CA SER A 2 -6.45 -9.22 11.22
C SER A 2 -6.64 -8.47 12.55
N LEU A 3 -6.20 -7.21 12.64
CA LEU A 3 -6.49 -6.37 13.81
C LEU A 3 -7.99 -6.19 14.07
N GLY A 4 -8.77 -5.99 12.99
CA GLY A 4 -10.23 -5.90 13.10
C GLY A 4 -10.88 -7.21 13.55
N ILE A 5 -10.36 -8.35 13.09
CA ILE A 5 -10.81 -9.67 13.56
C ILE A 5 -10.57 -9.82 15.05
N GLY A 6 -9.36 -9.50 15.54
CA GLY A 6 -9.05 -9.53 16.97
C GLY A 6 -9.95 -8.58 17.78
N TYR A 7 -10.25 -7.40 17.26
CA TYR A 7 -11.20 -6.47 17.87
C TYR A 7 -12.61 -7.05 17.98
N TYR A 8 -13.12 -7.68 16.92
CA TYR A 8 -14.43 -8.34 16.96
C TYR A 8 -14.48 -9.48 17.99
N LEU A 9 -13.47 -10.34 17.98
CA LEU A 9 -13.39 -11.48 18.90
C LEU A 9 -13.37 -11.06 20.38
N SER A 10 -12.74 -9.92 20.68
CA SER A 10 -12.65 -9.41 22.07
C SER A 10 -13.83 -8.56 22.49
N THR A 11 -14.54 -7.89 21.58
CA THR A 11 -15.57 -6.90 21.91
C THR A 11 -16.95 -7.22 21.39
N ASN A 12 -17.07 -8.19 20.50
CA ASN A 12 -18.30 -8.49 19.73
C ASN A 12 -18.87 -7.27 18.96
N LYS A 13 -18.02 -6.30 18.62
CA LYS A 13 -18.39 -5.12 17.83
C LYS A 13 -17.85 -5.27 16.41
N VAL A 14 -18.70 -5.03 15.40
CA VAL A 14 -18.30 -5.12 13.99
C VAL A 14 -17.22 -4.08 13.66
N PRO A 15 -16.04 -4.50 13.21
CA PRO A 15 -14.98 -3.58 12.82
C PRO A 15 -15.27 -2.94 11.47
N CYS A 16 -14.86 -1.68 11.32
CA CYS A 16 -14.86 -0.96 10.06
C CYS A 16 -13.40 -0.82 9.59
N ILE A 17 -13.10 -1.38 8.42
CA ILE A 17 -11.75 -1.43 7.89
C ILE A 17 -11.67 -0.56 6.63
N TYR A 18 -10.85 0.49 6.70
CA TYR A 18 -10.60 1.36 5.56
C TYR A 18 -9.37 0.90 4.78
N MET A 19 -9.51 0.84 3.46
CA MET A 19 -8.40 0.55 2.56
C MET A 19 -8.64 1.12 1.17
N GLN A 20 -7.59 1.25 0.39
CA GLN A 20 -7.69 1.46 -1.06
C GLN A 20 -7.93 0.10 -1.74
N ASN A 21 -8.63 0.07 -2.87
CA ASN A 21 -8.85 -1.19 -3.63
C ASN A 21 -7.55 -1.90 -4.03
N SER A 22 -6.44 -1.18 -4.21
CA SER A 22 -5.12 -1.80 -4.44
C SER A 22 -4.60 -2.60 -3.23
N GLY A 23 -5.04 -2.27 -2.02
CA GLY A 23 -4.73 -3.04 -0.82
C GLY A 23 -5.59 -4.30 -0.62
N PHE A 24 -6.67 -4.45 -1.39
CA PHE A 24 -7.59 -5.57 -1.23
C PHE A 24 -6.92 -6.93 -1.49
N GLY A 25 -5.94 -6.99 -2.40
CA GLY A 25 -5.16 -8.21 -2.65
C GLY A 25 -4.50 -8.76 -1.37
N ASN A 26 -3.89 -7.90 -0.55
CA ASN A 26 -3.27 -8.28 0.72
C ASN A 26 -4.30 -8.59 1.82
N ALA A 27 -5.54 -8.18 1.66
CA ALA A 27 -6.63 -8.43 2.60
C ALA A 27 -7.40 -9.72 2.27
N THR A 28 -7.18 -10.31 1.09
CA THR A 28 -7.92 -11.48 0.61
C THR A 28 -7.78 -12.66 1.54
N ASP A 29 -6.56 -13.04 1.90
CA ASP A 29 -6.32 -14.22 2.72
C ASP A 29 -7.05 -14.16 4.08
N PRO A 30 -6.88 -13.14 4.92
CA PRO A 30 -7.61 -13.08 6.19
C PRO A 30 -9.13 -12.90 6.01
N ILE A 31 -9.61 -12.35 4.91
CA ILE A 31 -11.05 -12.27 4.63
C ILE A 31 -11.62 -13.65 4.30
N THR A 32 -10.98 -14.39 3.42
CA THR A 32 -11.49 -15.68 2.93
C THR A 32 -11.22 -16.82 3.91
N ASN A 33 -10.09 -16.79 4.62
CA ASN A 33 -9.65 -17.90 5.48
C ASN A 33 -9.95 -17.70 6.97
N LEU A 34 -10.44 -16.53 7.37
CA LEU A 34 -10.89 -16.29 8.74
C LEU A 34 -12.34 -15.77 8.79
N CYS A 35 -12.70 -14.76 7.97
CA CYS A 35 -14.00 -14.09 8.12
C CYS A 35 -15.12 -14.76 7.35
N HIS A 36 -14.81 -15.56 6.32
CA HIS A 36 -15.83 -16.17 5.48
C HIS A 36 -16.76 -17.07 6.30
N LYS A 37 -18.05 -17.13 5.91
CA LYS A 37 -19.09 -17.93 6.57
C LYS A 37 -18.79 -19.42 6.73
N THR A 38 -17.91 -19.97 5.87
CA THR A 38 -17.49 -21.38 5.94
C THR A 38 -16.35 -21.62 6.93
N VAL A 39 -15.83 -20.56 7.58
CA VAL A 39 -14.73 -20.63 8.55
C VAL A 39 -15.22 -20.15 9.92
N TYR A 40 -15.06 -18.88 10.24
CA TYR A 40 -15.46 -18.32 11.55
C TYR A 40 -16.64 -17.36 11.47
N ASP A 41 -17.16 -17.07 10.28
CA ASP A 41 -18.35 -16.23 10.04
C ASP A 41 -18.28 -14.86 10.73
N ILE A 42 -17.12 -14.19 10.61
CA ILE A 42 -16.85 -12.91 11.27
C ILE A 42 -17.35 -11.75 10.41
N PRO A 43 -18.28 -10.91 10.91
CA PRO A 43 -18.80 -9.77 10.17
C PRO A 43 -17.77 -8.64 10.03
N LEU A 44 -17.68 -8.03 8.87
CA LEU A 44 -16.81 -6.89 8.58
C LEU A 44 -17.54 -5.83 7.77
N ILE A 45 -17.21 -4.58 8.03
CA ILE A 45 -17.48 -3.46 7.14
C ILE A 45 -16.17 -3.05 6.48
N LEU A 46 -16.14 -3.05 5.15
CA LEU A 46 -15.00 -2.62 4.36
C LEU A 46 -15.33 -1.26 3.72
N LEU A 47 -14.55 -0.23 4.03
CA LEU A 47 -14.59 1.05 3.33
C LEU A 47 -13.46 1.04 2.30
N ILE A 48 -13.81 0.92 1.02
CA ILE A 48 -12.83 0.74 -0.06
C ILE A 48 -12.78 2.00 -0.92
N GLY A 49 -11.70 2.76 -0.81
CA GLY A 49 -11.41 3.87 -1.71
C GLY A 49 -11.21 3.34 -3.14
N TRP A 50 -12.10 3.71 -4.06
CA TRP A 50 -12.15 3.17 -5.41
C TRP A 50 -11.25 3.94 -6.36
N ARG A 51 -9.99 3.53 -6.44
CA ARG A 51 -9.04 4.03 -7.44
C ARG A 51 -9.21 3.30 -8.77
N GLY A 52 -8.99 4.01 -9.86
CA GLY A 52 -9.16 3.46 -11.22
C GLY A 52 -10.61 3.09 -11.55
N LYS A 53 -11.59 3.75 -10.94
CA LYS A 53 -13.02 3.57 -11.26
C LYS A 53 -13.25 3.78 -12.76
N PRO A 54 -14.00 2.91 -13.47
CA PRO A 54 -14.32 3.10 -14.86
C PRO A 54 -14.98 4.46 -15.13
N GLY A 55 -14.49 5.17 -16.17
CA GLY A 55 -14.97 6.51 -16.52
C GLY A 55 -14.27 7.64 -15.74
N THR A 56 -13.29 7.34 -14.90
CA THR A 56 -12.49 8.37 -14.21
C THR A 56 -11.04 8.35 -14.68
N ASN A 57 -10.39 9.52 -14.65
CA ASN A 57 -8.95 9.60 -14.91
C ASN A 57 -8.17 9.24 -13.65
N ASP A 58 -7.33 8.21 -13.74
CA ASP A 58 -6.49 7.75 -12.64
C ASP A 58 -5.16 7.18 -13.19
N GLU A 59 -4.20 6.97 -12.30
CA GLU A 59 -2.89 6.43 -12.62
C GLU A 59 -2.98 5.00 -13.22
N PRO A 60 -2.11 4.65 -14.19
CA PRO A 60 -2.19 3.38 -14.91
C PRO A 60 -2.26 2.13 -14.02
N GLN A 61 -1.50 2.12 -12.91
CA GLN A 61 -1.46 1.00 -11.97
C GLN A 61 -2.77 0.75 -11.24
N HIS A 62 -3.70 1.70 -11.23
CA HIS A 62 -5.01 1.56 -10.59
C HIS A 62 -6.10 1.06 -11.53
N GLN A 63 -5.90 1.16 -12.85
CA GLN A 63 -6.95 0.91 -13.83
C GLN A 63 -7.50 -0.52 -13.78
N THR A 64 -6.62 -1.53 -13.76
CA THR A 64 -7.05 -2.93 -13.72
C THR A 64 -7.83 -3.24 -12.45
N GLN A 65 -7.29 -2.87 -11.29
CA GLN A 65 -7.95 -3.11 -10.01
C GLN A 65 -9.26 -2.33 -9.87
N GLY A 66 -9.32 -1.12 -10.43
CA GLY A 66 -10.54 -0.32 -10.44
C GLY A 66 -11.67 -0.97 -11.25
N LYS A 67 -11.33 -1.59 -12.39
CA LYS A 67 -12.27 -2.32 -13.23
C LYS A 67 -12.74 -3.63 -12.59
N THR A 68 -11.87 -4.33 -11.87
CA THR A 68 -12.12 -5.70 -11.40
C THR A 68 -12.67 -5.78 -9.98
N ILE A 69 -12.51 -4.76 -9.14
CA ILE A 69 -12.86 -4.83 -7.70
C ILE A 69 -14.27 -5.33 -7.43
N ARG A 70 -15.28 -4.92 -8.21
CA ARG A 70 -16.67 -5.37 -8.04
C ARG A 70 -16.81 -6.87 -8.26
N ASN A 71 -16.18 -7.39 -9.32
CA ASN A 71 -16.21 -8.81 -9.63
C ASN A 71 -15.45 -9.62 -8.58
N THR A 72 -14.32 -9.09 -8.09
CA THR A 72 -13.53 -9.70 -7.01
C THR A 72 -14.36 -9.81 -5.73
N LEU A 73 -15.01 -8.73 -5.31
CA LEU A 73 -15.90 -8.76 -4.13
C LEU A 73 -17.05 -9.77 -4.31
N LYS A 74 -17.67 -9.78 -5.49
CA LYS A 74 -18.74 -10.72 -5.82
C LYS A 74 -18.28 -12.17 -5.76
N SER A 75 -17.07 -12.49 -6.27
CA SER A 75 -16.53 -13.85 -6.26
C SER A 75 -16.26 -14.40 -4.84
N TYR A 76 -16.02 -13.51 -3.88
CA TYR A 76 -15.90 -13.87 -2.46
C TYR A 76 -17.22 -13.79 -1.69
N GLY A 77 -18.36 -13.61 -2.36
CA GLY A 77 -19.66 -13.49 -1.72
C GLY A 77 -19.87 -12.19 -0.93
N ILE A 78 -19.01 -11.21 -1.12
CA ILE A 78 -19.07 -9.92 -0.43
C ILE A 78 -20.03 -8.99 -1.15
N LYS A 79 -21.07 -8.55 -0.46
CA LYS A 79 -21.98 -7.52 -0.98
C LYS A 79 -21.28 -6.18 -1.01
N TYR A 80 -21.45 -5.43 -2.09
CA TYR A 80 -20.83 -4.12 -2.23
C TYR A 80 -21.86 -3.06 -2.64
N TYR A 81 -21.57 -1.83 -2.26
CA TYR A 81 -22.46 -0.69 -2.48
C TYR A 81 -21.62 0.54 -2.83
N ASP A 82 -22.11 1.33 -3.79
CA ASP A 82 -21.54 2.66 -4.08
C ASP A 82 -22.09 3.63 -3.02
N ILE A 83 -21.30 4.00 -2.03
CA ILE A 83 -21.76 4.76 -0.85
C ILE A 83 -22.45 6.08 -1.23
N GLN A 84 -21.94 6.78 -2.25
CA GLN A 84 -22.47 8.06 -2.71
C GLN A 84 -23.87 7.96 -3.33
N LYS A 85 -24.36 6.75 -3.60
CA LYS A 85 -25.71 6.49 -4.12
C LYS A 85 -26.69 6.08 -3.02
N LEU A 86 -26.28 6.08 -1.78
CA LEU A 86 -27.08 5.62 -0.64
C LEU A 86 -27.52 6.79 0.25
N SER A 87 -28.74 6.69 0.78
CA SER A 87 -29.17 7.54 1.88
C SER A 87 -28.55 7.05 3.21
N GLU A 88 -28.40 7.95 4.18
CA GLU A 88 -27.91 7.63 5.53
C GLU A 88 -28.71 6.48 6.18
N LYS A 89 -30.05 6.50 6.04
CA LYS A 89 -30.93 5.44 6.53
C LYS A 89 -30.57 4.08 5.93
N LYS A 90 -30.22 4.03 4.65
CA LYS A 90 -29.85 2.79 3.96
C LYS A 90 -28.48 2.31 4.41
N ILE A 91 -27.52 3.21 4.60
CA ILE A 91 -26.18 2.91 5.14
C ILE A 91 -26.33 2.32 6.56
N SER A 92 -27.08 3.00 7.44
CA SER A 92 -27.34 2.53 8.80
C SER A 92 -27.96 1.14 8.83
N ASN A 93 -28.95 0.89 7.96
CA ASN A 93 -29.55 -0.44 7.87
C ASN A 93 -28.57 -1.53 7.41
N ILE A 94 -27.69 -1.25 6.43
CA ILE A 94 -26.63 -2.18 5.99
C ILE A 94 -25.70 -2.50 7.15
N ILE A 95 -25.29 -1.50 7.92
CA ILE A 95 -24.41 -1.68 9.10
C ILE A 95 -25.06 -2.60 10.13
N ILE A 96 -26.34 -2.36 10.44
CA ILE A 96 -27.11 -3.21 11.39
C ILE A 96 -27.20 -4.64 10.83
N GLN A 97 -27.56 -4.82 9.57
CA GLN A 97 -27.67 -6.12 8.94
C GLN A 97 -26.32 -6.86 8.86
N THR A 98 -25.21 -6.14 8.77
CA THR A 98 -23.86 -6.72 8.82
C THR A 98 -23.68 -7.55 10.10
N LYS A 99 -24.06 -6.99 11.25
CA LYS A 99 -23.97 -7.69 12.54
C LYS A 99 -24.99 -8.81 12.65
N LEU A 100 -26.26 -8.51 12.35
CA LEU A 100 -27.35 -9.46 12.55
C LEU A 100 -27.24 -10.75 11.71
N LYS A 101 -26.58 -10.67 10.54
CA LYS A 101 -26.44 -11.76 9.59
C LYS A 101 -25.01 -12.26 9.42
N ASN A 102 -24.08 -11.83 10.27
CA ASN A 102 -22.65 -12.13 10.16
C ASN A 102 -22.11 -11.96 8.74
N GLN A 103 -22.42 -10.83 8.09
CA GLN A 103 -22.03 -10.60 6.71
C GLN A 103 -20.78 -9.72 6.61
N ILE A 104 -20.09 -9.87 5.49
CA ILE A 104 -19.06 -8.91 5.06
C ILE A 104 -19.73 -8.00 4.03
N ASN A 105 -19.76 -6.70 4.29
CA ASN A 105 -20.29 -5.69 3.38
C ASN A 105 -19.21 -4.66 3.04
N ALA A 106 -19.10 -4.29 1.76
CA ALA A 106 -18.15 -3.31 1.27
C ALA A 106 -18.86 -2.06 0.76
N PHE A 107 -18.38 -0.89 1.17
CA PHE A 107 -18.75 0.39 0.59
C PHE A 107 -17.62 0.86 -0.32
N LEU A 108 -17.92 1.02 -1.60
CA LEU A 108 -17.01 1.62 -2.58
C LEU A 108 -17.14 3.14 -2.50
N ILE A 109 -16.02 3.81 -2.30
CA ILE A 109 -15.94 5.25 -2.03
C ILE A 109 -15.22 5.92 -3.18
N ASP A 110 -15.87 6.90 -3.82
CA ASP A 110 -15.27 7.67 -4.90
C ASP A 110 -14.18 8.61 -4.37
N LYS A 111 -13.25 8.97 -5.26
CA LYS A 111 -12.26 10.00 -4.98
C LYS A 111 -12.99 11.29 -4.59
N GLU A 112 -12.51 11.95 -3.55
CA GLU A 112 -13.06 13.22 -3.04
C GLU A 112 -14.42 13.14 -2.34
N PHE A 113 -14.93 11.94 -2.05
CA PHE A 113 -16.16 11.76 -1.26
C PHE A 113 -16.04 12.36 0.15
N PHE A 114 -14.88 12.27 0.78
CA PHE A 114 -14.61 12.90 2.06
C PHE A 114 -13.99 14.29 1.85
N GLU A 115 -14.50 15.30 2.58
CA GLU A 115 -13.91 16.63 2.58
C GLU A 115 -12.48 16.63 3.12
N LYS A 116 -11.58 17.36 2.48
CA LYS A 116 -10.20 17.53 2.96
C LYS A 116 -10.19 18.53 4.14
N LYS A 117 -10.41 18.07 5.37
CA LYS A 117 -10.46 18.94 6.55
C LYS A 117 -9.12 19.19 7.26
N ILE A 118 -8.05 18.46 6.96
CA ILE A 118 -6.79 18.59 7.73
C ILE A 118 -5.60 18.74 6.80
N LYS A 119 -5.00 19.94 6.78
CA LYS A 119 -3.60 20.12 6.41
C LYS A 119 -2.76 19.83 7.66
N ILE A 120 -2.15 18.67 7.74
CA ILE A 120 -1.13 18.41 8.75
C ILE A 120 0.11 19.20 8.33
N ILE A 121 0.32 20.36 8.96
CA ILE A 121 1.55 21.13 8.78
C ILE A 121 2.63 20.39 9.57
N GLN A 122 3.47 19.62 8.88
CA GLN A 122 4.65 19.04 9.51
C GLN A 122 5.64 20.17 9.81
N LYS A 123 5.93 20.42 11.07
CA LYS A 123 7.05 21.29 11.46
C LYS A 123 8.35 20.56 11.09
N LYS A 124 9.12 21.15 10.18
CA LYS A 124 10.44 20.65 9.80
C LYS A 124 11.36 20.63 11.02
N LYS A 125 12.02 19.53 11.31
CA LYS A 125 13.08 19.45 12.30
C LYS A 125 14.37 20.02 11.70
N LYS A 126 15.16 20.73 12.51
CA LYS A 126 16.30 21.56 12.09
C LYS A 126 17.51 20.79 11.52
N ASN A 127 17.50 19.45 11.45
CA ASN A 127 18.63 18.61 11.00
C ASN A 127 18.18 17.43 10.11
N GLU A 128 17.13 17.58 9.34
CA GLU A 128 16.66 16.51 8.44
C GLU A 128 17.36 16.61 7.08
N ILE A 129 17.88 15.48 6.61
CA ILE A 129 18.38 15.33 5.24
C ILE A 129 17.17 15.29 4.30
N TYR A 130 17.14 16.15 3.29
CA TYR A 130 16.09 16.11 2.28
C TYR A 130 16.23 14.89 1.39
N ARG A 131 15.08 14.32 0.95
CA ARG A 131 15.07 13.22 -0.03
C ARG A 131 15.90 13.52 -1.28
N SER A 132 15.82 14.75 -1.79
CA SER A 132 16.61 15.21 -2.93
C SER A 132 18.11 15.07 -2.71
N ASP A 133 18.59 15.46 -1.52
CA ASP A 133 20.01 15.43 -1.20
C ASP A 133 20.49 14.00 -0.94
N ALA A 134 19.67 13.20 -0.25
CA ALA A 134 19.94 11.79 -0.01
C ALA A 134 20.03 11.01 -1.36
N ILE A 135 19.08 11.22 -2.26
CA ILE A 135 19.08 10.59 -3.58
C ILE A 135 20.23 11.10 -4.44
N LYS A 136 20.52 12.40 -4.43
CA LYS A 136 21.66 12.98 -5.14
C LYS A 136 22.98 12.40 -4.63
N SER A 137 23.14 12.29 -3.32
CA SER A 137 24.33 11.66 -2.72
C SER A 137 24.45 10.20 -3.15
N LEU A 138 23.35 9.43 -3.08
CA LEU A 138 23.33 8.03 -3.50
C LEU A 138 23.80 7.88 -4.96
N ILE A 139 23.21 8.65 -5.88
CA ILE A 139 23.50 8.57 -7.31
C ILE A 139 24.96 8.93 -7.61
N ASN A 140 25.52 9.90 -6.91
CA ASN A 140 26.93 10.31 -7.11
C ASN A 140 27.94 9.25 -6.63
N HIS A 141 27.55 8.33 -5.75
CA HIS A 141 28.41 7.31 -5.18
C HIS A 141 28.15 5.89 -5.73
N ILE A 142 27.05 5.67 -6.44
CA ILE A 142 26.77 4.37 -7.07
C ILE A 142 27.66 4.19 -8.31
N PRO A 143 28.44 3.09 -8.41
CA PRO A 143 29.19 2.79 -9.64
C PRO A 143 28.25 2.61 -10.83
N LEU A 144 28.69 3.03 -12.03
CA LEU A 144 27.87 3.03 -13.26
C LEU A 144 27.40 1.64 -13.71
N ASN A 145 28.09 0.59 -13.30
CA ASN A 145 27.73 -0.79 -13.63
C ASN A 145 26.60 -1.35 -12.74
N TYR A 146 26.18 -0.62 -11.70
CA TYR A 146 25.04 -1.01 -10.88
C TYR A 146 23.72 -0.71 -11.58
N LYS A 147 22.75 -1.59 -11.42
CA LYS A 147 21.34 -1.32 -11.77
C LYS A 147 20.61 -0.77 -10.54
N ILE A 148 19.65 0.09 -10.78
CA ILE A 148 18.84 0.68 -9.71
C ILE A 148 17.40 0.22 -9.88
N VAL A 149 16.79 -0.27 -8.81
CA VAL A 149 15.34 -0.50 -8.71
C VAL A 149 14.79 0.47 -7.70
N SER A 150 13.85 1.30 -8.11
CA SER A 150 13.26 2.33 -7.24
C SER A 150 11.81 2.04 -6.93
N SER A 151 11.44 2.18 -5.66
CA SER A 151 10.06 2.02 -5.21
C SER A 151 9.11 3.04 -5.84
N THR A 152 7.83 2.71 -5.84
CA THR A 152 6.78 3.60 -6.34
C THR A 152 6.70 4.93 -5.57
N GLY A 153 6.14 5.95 -6.19
CA GLY A 153 5.85 7.23 -5.56
C GLY A 153 6.99 8.25 -5.63
N PHE A 154 7.24 8.96 -4.54
CA PHE A 154 8.16 10.12 -4.55
C PHE A 154 9.62 9.75 -4.77
N ASN A 155 10.07 8.56 -4.37
CA ASN A 155 11.44 8.11 -4.58
C ASN A 155 11.76 7.99 -6.07
N SER A 156 10.91 7.31 -6.83
CA SER A 156 11.06 7.21 -8.29
C SER A 156 10.98 8.56 -8.99
N ARG A 157 10.06 9.43 -8.55
CA ARG A 157 9.93 10.78 -9.12
C ARG A 157 11.16 11.63 -8.86
N GLU A 158 11.75 11.52 -7.66
CA GLU A 158 12.95 12.27 -7.33
C GLU A 158 14.18 11.76 -8.10
N ILE A 159 14.33 10.45 -8.21
CA ILE A 159 15.40 9.86 -9.04
C ILE A 159 15.27 10.35 -10.50
N LEU A 160 14.05 10.33 -11.05
CA LEU A 160 13.79 10.79 -12.42
C LEU A 160 14.17 12.26 -12.66
N ARG A 161 14.06 13.11 -11.62
CA ARG A 161 14.46 14.53 -11.69
C ARG A 161 15.98 14.74 -11.78
N GLN A 162 16.77 13.75 -11.39
CA GLN A 162 18.24 13.83 -11.43
C GLN A 162 18.74 13.63 -12.87
N LYS A 163 19.02 14.72 -13.58
CA LYS A 163 19.33 14.75 -15.02
C LYS A 163 20.61 14.00 -15.48
N LYS A 164 21.45 13.52 -14.56
CA LYS A 164 22.77 12.93 -14.87
C LYS A 164 22.87 11.44 -14.60
N ILE A 165 21.76 10.70 -14.63
CA ILE A 165 21.80 9.28 -14.33
C ILE A 165 22.07 8.49 -15.61
N THR A 166 23.19 7.79 -15.63
CA THR A 166 23.60 6.87 -16.72
C THR A 166 23.34 5.41 -16.36
N ASN A 167 23.05 5.11 -15.10
CA ASN A 167 22.71 3.77 -14.65
C ASN A 167 21.39 3.30 -15.29
N LYS A 168 21.28 1.98 -15.51
CA LYS A 168 20.00 1.38 -15.91
C LYS A 168 19.06 1.35 -14.70
N ILE A 169 17.94 2.05 -14.77
CA ILE A 169 16.98 2.19 -13.70
C ILE A 169 15.66 1.54 -14.06
N PHE A 170 15.11 0.74 -13.14
CA PHE A 170 13.74 0.26 -13.18
C PHE A 170 12.91 1.03 -12.16
N TYR A 171 11.97 1.81 -12.66
CA TYR A 171 11.03 2.57 -11.85
C TYR A 171 9.78 1.75 -11.60
N MET A 172 9.49 1.40 -10.35
CA MET A 172 8.23 0.77 -10.00
C MET A 172 7.12 1.80 -10.03
N ILE A 173 6.10 1.57 -10.84
CA ILE A 173 4.92 2.45 -10.94
C ILE A 173 3.90 2.10 -9.86
N GLY A 174 3.83 0.84 -9.49
CA GLY A 174 2.91 0.30 -8.47
C GLY A 174 3.57 -0.82 -7.68
N ALA A 175 2.77 -1.72 -7.08
CA ALA A 175 3.22 -2.84 -6.27
C ALA A 175 4.14 -2.41 -5.10
N MET A 176 3.66 -1.45 -4.30
CA MET A 176 4.37 -1.00 -3.10
C MET A 176 4.72 -2.19 -2.20
N GLY A 177 5.95 -2.23 -1.68
CA GLY A 177 6.47 -3.36 -0.89
C GLY A 177 7.23 -4.42 -1.68
N HIS A 178 7.14 -4.45 -3.01
CA HIS A 178 7.80 -5.47 -3.84
C HIS A 178 9.17 -5.08 -4.39
N THR A 179 9.69 -3.92 -4.03
CA THR A 179 10.95 -3.38 -4.57
C THR A 179 12.12 -4.30 -4.30
N LEU A 180 12.24 -4.83 -3.10
CA LEU A 180 13.28 -5.79 -2.74
C LEU A 180 13.18 -7.08 -3.55
N GLY A 181 11.97 -7.66 -3.69
CA GLY A 181 11.76 -8.89 -4.47
C GLY A 181 12.18 -8.72 -5.93
N VAL A 182 11.81 -7.60 -6.57
CA VAL A 182 12.23 -7.27 -7.94
C VAL A 182 13.75 -7.11 -8.03
N SER A 183 14.37 -6.43 -7.07
CA SER A 183 15.81 -6.23 -7.00
C SER A 183 16.57 -7.55 -6.89
N MET A 184 16.09 -8.47 -6.07
CA MET A 184 16.67 -9.81 -5.90
C MET A 184 16.54 -10.66 -7.16
N GLY A 185 15.36 -10.66 -7.79
CA GLY A 185 15.15 -11.33 -9.06
C GLY A 185 16.07 -10.81 -10.15
N MET A 186 16.27 -9.50 -10.21
CA MET A 186 17.19 -8.87 -11.15
C MET A 186 18.67 -9.23 -10.87
N PHE A 187 19.06 -9.28 -9.59
CA PHE A 187 20.39 -9.71 -9.19
C PHE A 187 20.66 -11.17 -9.61
N ASN A 188 19.78 -12.08 -9.24
CA ASN A 188 19.93 -13.52 -9.48
C ASN A 188 19.98 -13.86 -10.97
N SER A 189 19.23 -13.13 -11.80
CA SER A 189 19.14 -13.43 -13.24
C SER A 189 20.37 -13.00 -14.04
N VAL A 190 21.08 -11.97 -13.61
CA VAL A 190 22.16 -11.36 -14.41
C VAL A 190 23.49 -11.27 -13.68
N ASN A 191 23.58 -11.75 -12.46
CA ASN A 191 24.74 -11.66 -11.57
C ASN A 191 25.38 -10.25 -11.56
N LYS A 192 24.53 -9.23 -11.57
CA LYS A 192 24.94 -7.82 -11.59
C LYS A 192 24.58 -7.16 -10.27
N ASN A 193 25.42 -6.24 -9.84
CA ASN A 193 25.16 -5.45 -8.64
C ASN A 193 23.89 -4.62 -8.81
N VAL A 194 23.04 -4.63 -7.79
CA VAL A 194 21.75 -3.94 -7.76
C VAL A 194 21.66 -3.05 -6.55
N VAL A 195 21.16 -1.85 -6.72
CA VAL A 195 20.72 -0.96 -5.64
C VAL A 195 19.20 -0.94 -5.61
N CYS A 196 18.64 -1.33 -4.48
CA CYS A 196 17.23 -1.21 -4.18
C CYS A 196 17.01 0.10 -3.41
N VAL A 197 16.30 1.06 -4.00
CA VAL A 197 15.92 2.31 -3.33
C VAL A 197 14.48 2.21 -2.89
N ASP A 198 14.26 2.16 -1.60
CA ASP A 198 12.92 1.95 -1.04
C ASP A 198 12.54 3.02 0.00
N GLY A 199 11.28 3.09 0.35
CA GLY A 199 10.76 3.94 1.42
C GLY A 199 10.28 3.08 2.59
N ASP A 200 10.24 3.68 3.78
CA ASP A 200 9.81 3.05 5.02
C ASP A 200 8.43 2.38 4.92
N GLY A 201 7.45 3.05 4.35
CA GLY A 201 6.12 2.46 4.16
C GLY A 201 6.12 1.24 3.25
N SER A 202 6.93 1.25 2.18
CA SER A 202 7.11 0.12 1.28
C SER A 202 7.85 -1.04 1.97
N PHE A 203 8.90 -0.72 2.73
CA PHE A 203 9.67 -1.68 3.52
C PHE A 203 8.78 -2.53 4.45
N TYR A 204 7.88 -1.87 5.21
CA TYR A 204 7.00 -2.60 6.15
C TYR A 204 5.94 -3.45 5.49
N MET A 205 5.52 -3.12 4.27
CA MET A 205 4.48 -3.90 3.57
C MET A 205 4.90 -5.34 3.27
N HIS A 206 6.19 -5.59 3.03
CA HIS A 206 6.72 -6.92 2.71
C HIS A 206 8.03 -7.24 3.42
N LEU A 207 8.08 -6.96 4.72
CA LEU A 207 9.25 -7.18 5.56
C LEU A 207 9.79 -8.62 5.48
N GLY A 208 8.90 -9.60 5.34
CA GLY A 208 9.28 -11.01 5.16
C GLY A 208 10.18 -11.29 3.95
N SER A 209 10.20 -10.42 2.94
CA SER A 209 11.10 -10.57 1.78
C SER A 209 12.58 -10.54 2.17
N PHE A 210 12.92 -9.95 3.30
CA PHE A 210 14.30 -9.91 3.81
C PHE A 210 14.82 -11.29 4.20
N SER A 211 13.94 -12.24 4.54
CA SER A 211 14.34 -13.63 4.82
C SER A 211 14.94 -14.35 3.62
N LEU A 212 14.70 -13.84 2.40
CA LEU A 212 15.25 -14.38 1.16
C LEU A 212 16.67 -13.88 0.87
N LEU A 213 17.17 -12.87 1.59
CA LEU A 213 18.53 -12.38 1.44
C LEU A 213 19.54 -13.39 2.02
N ASN A 214 20.63 -13.58 1.30
CA ASN A 214 21.76 -14.36 1.78
C ASN A 214 23.07 -13.60 1.54
N LYS A 215 24.17 -14.06 2.15
CA LYS A 215 25.50 -13.41 2.08
C LYS A 215 26.08 -13.33 0.65
N LYS A 216 25.55 -14.06 -0.31
CA LYS A 216 26.01 -14.05 -1.72
C LYS A 216 25.42 -12.86 -2.50
N HIS A 217 24.34 -12.25 -2.01
CA HIS A 217 23.69 -11.13 -2.68
C HIS A 217 24.52 -9.86 -2.51
N LYS A 218 25.11 -9.36 -3.58
CA LYS A 218 25.74 -8.02 -3.66
C LYS A 218 24.66 -6.98 -3.95
N LEU A 219 23.65 -6.91 -3.09
CA LEU A 219 22.54 -5.99 -3.17
C LEU A 219 22.72 -4.91 -2.12
N ILE A 220 22.65 -3.65 -2.55
CA ILE A 220 22.60 -2.50 -1.65
C ILE A 220 21.12 -2.15 -1.45
N TYR A 221 20.62 -2.25 -0.22
CA TYR A 221 19.30 -1.78 0.14
C TYR A 221 19.40 -0.39 0.75
N TYR A 222 18.89 0.61 0.06
CA TYR A 222 18.91 2.00 0.47
C TYR A 222 17.50 2.42 0.91
N LEU A 223 17.31 2.52 2.22
CA LEU A 223 16.05 2.87 2.84
C LEU A 223 15.98 4.38 3.11
N LEU A 224 14.98 5.02 2.52
CA LEU A 224 14.62 6.41 2.81
C LEU A 224 13.51 6.40 3.86
N ASP A 225 13.87 6.71 5.09
CA ASP A 225 12.97 6.72 6.24
C ASP A 225 12.59 8.15 6.62
N ASN A 226 11.33 8.50 6.44
CA ASN A 226 10.76 9.75 6.92
C ASN A 226 9.64 9.53 7.95
N GLN A 227 9.46 8.28 8.40
CA GLN A 227 8.43 7.86 9.36
C GLN A 227 7.00 8.21 8.90
N SER A 228 6.78 8.22 7.57
CA SER A 228 5.50 8.64 7.02
C SER A 228 5.20 7.98 5.68
N HIS A 229 3.98 7.48 5.51
CA HIS A 229 3.42 7.11 4.21
C HIS A 229 3.06 8.34 3.38
N GLU A 230 4.05 9.10 2.98
CA GLU A 230 3.89 10.38 2.30
C GLU A 230 3.08 10.27 0.98
N SER A 231 3.29 9.20 0.22
CA SER A 231 2.59 8.97 -1.05
C SER A 231 1.10 8.61 -0.91
N VAL A 232 0.63 8.31 0.30
CA VAL A 232 -0.75 7.91 0.59
C VAL A 232 -1.41 8.76 1.69
N GLY A 233 -1.05 10.03 1.76
CA GLY A 233 -1.70 11.01 2.64
C GLY A 233 -0.90 11.37 3.89
N GLU A 234 0.40 11.20 3.88
CA GLU A 234 1.31 11.61 4.97
C GLU A 234 0.96 10.99 6.33
N VAL A 235 0.43 9.76 6.32
CA VAL A 235 0.12 9.03 7.55
C VAL A 235 1.42 8.64 8.25
N ARG A 236 1.58 9.09 9.49
CA ARG A 236 2.76 8.71 10.30
C ARG A 236 2.77 7.22 10.59
N LEU A 237 3.94 6.65 10.50
CA LEU A 237 4.18 5.27 10.91
C LEU A 237 4.53 5.28 12.41
N ASN A 238 3.77 4.51 13.21
CA ASN A 238 4.00 4.41 14.66
C ASN A 238 5.07 3.35 14.96
N TYR A 239 6.29 3.56 14.47
CA TYR A 239 7.43 2.72 14.82
C TYR A 239 8.70 3.56 14.92
N ASN A 240 9.66 3.02 15.63
CA ASN A 240 11.00 3.58 15.72
C ASN A 240 11.98 2.49 15.27
N ILE A 241 12.67 2.70 14.15
CA ILE A 241 13.68 1.75 13.63
C ILE A 241 14.91 1.72 14.54
N ASN A 242 15.05 2.70 15.42
CA ASN A 242 16.21 2.85 16.30
C ASN A 242 16.05 2.16 17.67
N ASN A 243 15.03 1.32 17.86
CA ASN A 243 14.87 0.48 19.06
C ASN A 243 15.11 -0.99 18.74
#